data_1ae37e25f3da9b1aa9940261656252ff
#
_entry.id   1ae37e25f3da9b1aa9940261656252ff
#
_cell.length_a   1.000
_cell.length_b   1.000
_cell.length_c   1.000
_cell.angle_alpha   90.00
_cell.angle_beta   90.00
_cell.angle_gamma   90.00
#
_symmetry.space_group_name_H-M   'P 1'
#
loop_
_entity.id
_entity.type
_entity.pdbx_description
1 polymer ?
#
loop_
_entity_poly.entity_id
_entity_poly.type
_entity_poly.pdbx_seq_one_letter_code
_entity_poly.pdbx_strand_id
1 'polypeptide(L)'
;FRLLPNALESAITPSTKAVLLGYPANPTGATMSRAALEAIADVVERHDLFVISDEIYDRLVYGVEHVSFPSLPRMKERTILLGGFSKAYAMTGWRLGYVCAPPLITDAMMRVHQYIMMSAPTAAQYAALEALRNGEEDVQGMLGEYNRRRQLVIKSCLDMGLGLNEPH
;
A
#
# COMPACT_ATOMS: atom_id res chain seq x y z
N PHE A 1 8.50 -11.12 7.98
CA PHE A 1 8.71 -9.89 7.17
C PHE A 1 7.81 -8.74 7.67
N ARG A 2 7.82 -8.50 8.99
CA ARG A 2 7.10 -7.37 9.60
C ARG A 2 8.11 -6.39 10.18
N LEU A 3 7.87 -5.09 10.02
CA LEU A 3 8.65 -4.06 10.68
C LEU A 3 8.33 -4.10 12.19
N LEU A 4 9.37 -4.16 13.01
CA LEU A 4 9.25 -4.09 14.46
C LEU A 4 9.52 -2.65 14.94
N PRO A 5 8.77 -2.14 15.94
CA PRO A 5 8.95 -0.78 16.45
C PRO A 5 10.37 -0.48 16.94
N ASN A 6 10.99 -1.42 17.65
CA ASN A 6 12.36 -1.26 18.14
C ASN A 6 13.41 -1.26 17.01
N ALA A 7 13.17 -2.00 15.92
CA ALA A 7 14.04 -1.96 14.75
C ALA A 7 13.93 -0.59 14.03
N LEU A 8 12.71 -0.05 13.91
CA LEU A 8 12.51 1.30 13.40
C LEU A 8 13.20 2.34 14.29
N GLU A 9 12.95 2.29 15.59
CA GLU A 9 13.54 3.20 16.58
C GLU A 9 15.08 3.25 16.47
N SER A 10 15.71 2.07 16.36
CA SER A 10 17.18 1.95 16.25
C SER A 10 17.75 2.49 14.94
N ALA A 11 16.93 2.60 13.89
CA ALA A 11 17.35 3.10 12.59
C ALA A 11 17.20 4.63 12.44
N ILE A 12 16.45 5.27 13.34
CA ILE A 12 16.20 6.71 13.30
C ILE A 12 17.45 7.48 13.69
N THR A 13 17.76 8.52 12.95
CA THR A 13 18.85 9.48 13.20
C THR A 13 18.32 10.91 13.14
N PRO A 14 19.08 11.92 13.58
CA PRO A 14 18.69 13.33 13.42
C PRO A 14 18.41 13.77 11.98
N SER A 15 18.89 13.01 10.99
CA SER A 15 18.66 13.28 9.58
C SER A 15 17.43 12.57 9.01
N THR A 16 16.81 11.66 9.76
CA THR A 16 15.62 10.94 9.32
C THR A 16 14.42 11.88 9.22
N LYS A 17 13.75 11.92 8.07
CA LYS A 17 12.59 12.77 7.80
C LYS A 17 11.30 11.99 7.58
N ALA A 18 11.43 10.79 7.05
CA ALA A 18 10.28 9.96 6.72
C ALA A 18 10.60 8.47 6.83
N VAL A 19 9.57 7.68 6.99
CA VAL A 19 9.59 6.22 6.91
C VAL A 19 8.83 5.80 5.67
N LEU A 20 9.41 4.92 4.85
CA LEU A 20 8.71 4.29 3.72
C LEU A 20 8.22 2.92 4.17
N LEU A 21 6.89 2.74 4.14
CA LEU A 21 6.21 1.49 4.41
C LEU A 21 5.57 0.97 3.12
N GLY A 22 5.74 -0.31 2.82
CA GLY A 22 5.07 -0.97 1.70
C GLY A 22 4.33 -2.21 2.20
N TYR A 23 3.05 -2.07 2.53
CA TYR A 23 2.19 -3.16 2.98
C TYR A 23 0.79 -3.01 2.37
N PRO A 24 0.20 -4.09 1.85
CA PRO A 24 0.73 -5.46 1.72
C PRO A 24 2.02 -5.51 0.88
N ALA A 25 2.98 -6.35 1.29
CA ALA A 25 4.34 -6.27 0.79
C ALA A 25 4.60 -7.17 -0.43
N ASN A 26 5.20 -6.61 -1.46
CA ASN A 26 5.80 -7.35 -2.55
C ASN A 26 7.33 -7.45 -2.29
N PRO A 27 7.97 -8.65 -2.30
CA PRO A 27 7.46 -9.93 -2.80
C PRO A 27 6.90 -10.88 -1.74
N THR A 28 6.88 -10.50 -0.46
CA THR A 28 6.67 -11.44 0.64
C THR A 28 5.22 -11.79 0.93
N GLY A 29 4.26 -10.97 0.44
CA GLY A 29 2.84 -11.08 0.79
C GLY A 29 2.55 -10.76 2.26
N ALA A 30 3.50 -10.17 2.98
CA ALA A 30 3.31 -9.83 4.39
C ALA A 30 2.32 -8.67 4.53
N THR A 31 1.47 -8.76 5.56
CA THR A 31 0.58 -7.71 6.03
C THR A 31 0.91 -7.33 7.47
N MET A 32 0.41 -6.21 7.94
CA MET A 32 0.53 -5.79 9.32
C MET A 32 -0.84 -5.63 9.97
N SER A 33 -0.99 -6.14 11.19
CA SER A 33 -2.20 -5.94 11.97
C SER A 33 -2.32 -4.48 12.44
N ARG A 34 -3.55 -4.05 12.76
CA ARG A 34 -3.79 -2.72 13.34
C ARG A 34 -2.87 -2.43 14.52
N ALA A 35 -2.77 -3.33 15.49
CA ALA A 35 -1.91 -3.14 16.67
C ALA A 35 -0.42 -2.98 16.31
N ALA A 36 0.07 -3.72 15.29
CA ALA A 36 1.44 -3.58 14.83
C ALA A 36 1.68 -2.23 14.14
N LEU A 37 0.71 -1.75 13.35
CA LEU A 37 0.79 -0.44 12.71
C LEU A 37 0.67 0.70 13.73
N GLU A 38 -0.16 0.58 14.75
CA GLU A 38 -0.27 1.54 15.85
C GLU A 38 1.05 1.67 16.62
N ALA A 39 1.73 0.56 16.89
CA ALA A 39 3.05 0.59 17.51
C ALA A 39 4.12 1.28 16.65
N ILE A 40 4.04 1.17 15.32
CA ILE A 40 4.88 1.95 14.40
C ILE A 40 4.46 3.43 14.41
N ALA A 41 3.17 3.73 14.43
CA ALA A 41 2.64 5.09 14.49
C ALA A 41 3.13 5.84 15.74
N ASP A 42 3.20 5.17 16.88
CA ASP A 42 3.74 5.75 18.12
C ASP A 42 5.21 6.14 17.98
N VAL A 43 6.03 5.34 17.29
CA VAL A 43 7.43 5.70 16.98
C VAL A 43 7.49 6.91 16.04
N VAL A 44 6.71 6.89 14.97
CA VAL A 44 6.61 7.97 13.99
C VAL A 44 6.23 9.30 14.66
N GLU A 45 5.27 9.27 15.58
CA GLU A 45 4.82 10.46 16.30
C GLU A 45 5.90 11.00 17.25
N ARG A 46 6.52 10.12 18.06
CA ARG A 46 7.58 10.54 19.00
C ARG A 46 8.76 11.22 18.30
N HIS A 47 9.07 10.82 17.09
CA HIS A 47 10.19 11.36 16.31
C HIS A 47 9.78 12.41 15.28
N ASP A 48 8.51 12.83 15.29
CA ASP A 48 7.92 13.80 14.36
C ASP A 48 8.26 13.51 12.89
N LEU A 49 8.08 12.25 12.46
CA LEU A 49 8.39 11.80 11.11
C LEU A 49 7.16 11.84 10.21
N PHE A 50 7.40 11.96 8.90
CA PHE A 50 6.41 11.63 7.89
C PHE A 50 6.43 10.13 7.58
N VAL A 51 5.31 9.63 7.02
CA VAL A 51 5.22 8.28 6.51
C VAL A 51 4.82 8.33 5.04
N ILE A 52 5.58 7.64 4.20
CA ILE A 52 5.19 7.31 2.83
C ILE A 52 4.64 5.89 2.87
N SER A 53 3.32 5.74 2.77
CA SER A 53 2.65 4.44 2.83
C SER A 53 2.29 3.99 1.43
N ASP A 54 3.02 3.01 0.90
CA ASP A 54 2.69 2.36 -0.38
C ASP A 54 1.70 1.23 -0.12
N GLU A 55 0.43 1.51 -0.46
CA GLU A 55 -0.70 0.60 -0.25
C GLU A 55 -1.29 0.11 -1.58
N ILE A 56 -0.44 -0.01 -2.63
CA ILE A 56 -0.89 -0.40 -3.98
C ILE A 56 -1.59 -1.77 -4.02
N TYR A 57 -1.39 -2.61 -3.01
CA TYR A 57 -2.00 -3.93 -2.87
C TYR A 57 -3.14 -3.98 -1.83
N ASP A 58 -3.66 -2.85 -1.39
CA ASP A 58 -4.68 -2.70 -0.34
C ASP A 58 -5.90 -3.63 -0.49
N ARG A 59 -6.32 -3.89 -1.74
CA ARG A 59 -7.46 -4.74 -2.08
C ARG A 59 -7.10 -6.22 -2.31
N LEU A 60 -5.81 -6.55 -2.38
CA LEU A 60 -5.33 -7.91 -2.69
C LEU A 60 -4.80 -8.57 -1.41
N VAL A 61 -5.68 -8.75 -0.43
CA VAL A 61 -5.41 -9.40 0.85
C VAL A 61 -6.32 -10.61 1.05
N TYR A 62 -5.85 -11.62 1.77
CA TYR A 62 -6.52 -12.92 1.88
C TYR A 62 -6.66 -13.32 3.35
N GLY A 63 -7.90 -13.41 3.82
CA GLY A 63 -8.21 -13.83 5.20
C GLY A 63 -7.84 -12.81 6.28
N VAL A 64 -7.44 -11.59 5.89
CA VAL A 64 -7.14 -10.48 6.79
C VAL A 64 -7.76 -9.20 6.25
N GLU A 65 -7.96 -8.23 7.13
CA GLU A 65 -8.38 -6.87 6.74
C GLU A 65 -7.15 -5.98 6.57
N HIS A 66 -7.11 -5.24 5.46
CA HIS A 66 -6.11 -4.19 5.28
C HIS A 66 -6.45 -2.97 6.15
N VAL A 67 -5.44 -2.46 6.85
CA VAL A 67 -5.56 -1.24 7.64
C VAL A 67 -4.70 -0.16 6.98
N SER A 68 -5.34 0.83 6.40
CA SER A 68 -4.63 1.97 5.80
C SER A 68 -3.97 2.81 6.89
N PHE A 69 -2.68 3.11 6.73
CA PHE A 69 -1.87 3.81 7.74
C PHE A 69 -2.43 5.20 8.11
N PRO A 70 -2.89 6.04 7.17
CA PRO A 70 -3.50 7.34 7.50
C PRO A 70 -4.83 7.23 8.25
N SER A 71 -5.44 6.02 8.34
CA SER A 71 -6.65 5.81 9.15
C SER A 71 -6.38 5.68 10.65
N LEU A 72 -5.12 5.53 11.03
CA LEU A 72 -4.71 5.47 12.43
C LEU A 72 -4.79 6.85 13.09
N PRO A 73 -5.01 6.91 14.41
CA PRO A 73 -5.04 8.17 15.14
C PRO A 73 -3.80 9.04 14.86
N ARG A 74 -3.99 10.31 14.55
CA ARG A 74 -2.94 11.32 14.30
C ARG A 74 -2.01 11.05 13.12
N MET A 75 -2.30 10.03 12.29
CA MET A 75 -1.44 9.68 11.15
C MET A 75 -1.87 10.36 9.85
N LYS A 76 -3.10 10.84 9.75
CA LYS A 76 -3.61 11.50 8.54
C LYS A 76 -2.78 12.73 8.13
N GLU A 77 -2.37 13.54 9.11
CA GLU A 77 -1.65 14.80 8.89
C GLU A 77 -0.16 14.61 8.60
N ARG A 78 0.34 13.39 8.67
CA ARG A 78 1.75 13.05 8.45
C ARG A 78 1.98 11.90 7.48
N THR A 79 0.92 11.40 6.83
CA THR A 79 1.03 10.30 5.87
C THR A 79 0.85 10.77 4.43
N ILE A 80 1.73 10.28 3.58
CA ILE A 80 1.66 10.36 2.12
C ILE A 80 1.25 8.97 1.66
N LEU A 81 -0.03 8.79 1.40
CA LEU A 81 -0.60 7.52 0.93
C LEU A 81 -0.38 7.42 -0.58
N LEU A 82 0.26 6.35 -1.01
CA LEU A 82 0.39 5.97 -2.42
C LEU A 82 -0.58 4.83 -2.72
N GLY A 83 -1.43 5.05 -3.70
CA GLY A 83 -2.38 4.05 -4.18
C GLY A 83 -2.47 4.04 -5.70
N GLY A 84 -3.28 3.14 -6.24
CA GLY A 84 -3.44 3.11 -7.68
C GLY A 84 -4.32 1.98 -8.19
N PHE A 85 -4.50 1.97 -9.49
CA PHE A 85 -5.43 1.10 -10.19
C PHE A 85 -4.77 -0.15 -10.80
N SER A 86 -3.43 -0.14 -10.83
CA SER A 86 -2.65 -1.17 -11.53
C SER A 86 -2.92 -2.60 -11.04
N LYS A 87 -3.16 -2.78 -9.74
CA LYS A 87 -3.26 -4.09 -9.10
C LYS A 87 -4.70 -4.48 -8.84
N ALA A 88 -5.39 -3.76 -7.98
CA ALA A 88 -6.77 -4.06 -7.60
C ALA A 88 -7.74 -4.11 -8.78
N TYR A 89 -7.53 -3.24 -9.77
CA TYR A 89 -8.41 -3.12 -10.95
C TYR A 89 -7.77 -3.69 -12.24
N ALA A 90 -6.68 -4.45 -12.14
CA ALA A 90 -5.94 -5.02 -13.28
C ALA A 90 -5.56 -3.98 -14.36
N MET A 91 -5.36 -2.72 -13.98
CA MET A 91 -5.12 -1.58 -14.88
C MET A 91 -3.63 -1.25 -15.03
N THR A 92 -2.74 -2.24 -14.99
CA THR A 92 -1.28 -2.01 -15.05
C THR A 92 -0.86 -1.24 -16.33
N GLY A 93 -1.46 -1.57 -17.47
CA GLY A 93 -1.18 -0.92 -18.76
C GLY A 93 -1.69 0.53 -18.88
N TRP A 94 -2.63 0.94 -18.05
CA TRP A 94 -3.23 2.27 -18.05
C TRP A 94 -2.34 3.35 -17.44
N ARG A 95 -1.31 2.97 -16.69
CA ARG A 95 -0.30 3.86 -16.09
C ARG A 95 -0.90 4.96 -15.21
N LEU A 96 -1.78 4.60 -14.28
CA LEU A 96 -2.45 5.53 -13.38
C LEU A 96 -2.32 5.10 -11.91
N GLY A 97 -1.95 6.03 -11.06
CA GLY A 97 -1.98 5.95 -9.61
C GLY A 97 -2.43 7.27 -9.01
N TYR A 98 -2.54 7.32 -7.72
CA TYR A 98 -2.90 8.52 -6.97
C TYR A 98 -2.10 8.65 -5.68
N VAL A 99 -2.04 9.86 -5.19
CA VAL A 99 -1.46 10.20 -3.88
C VAL A 99 -2.50 10.96 -3.06
N CYS A 100 -2.63 10.58 -1.80
CA CYS A 100 -3.38 11.34 -0.82
C CYS A 100 -2.41 11.79 0.28
N ALA A 101 -2.26 13.09 0.46
CA ALA A 101 -1.32 13.66 1.42
C ALA A 101 -1.86 14.98 2.01
N PRO A 102 -1.29 15.51 3.09
CA PRO A 102 -1.60 16.85 3.58
C PRO A 102 -1.45 17.91 2.49
N PRO A 103 -2.30 18.98 2.47
CA PRO A 103 -2.33 19.96 1.39
C PRO A 103 -0.95 20.57 1.05
N LEU A 104 -0.16 20.91 2.07
CA LEU A 104 1.18 21.49 1.87
C LEU A 104 2.09 20.55 1.05
N ILE A 105 2.03 19.24 1.30
CA ILE A 105 2.81 18.24 0.58
C ILE A 105 2.24 18.05 -0.83
N THR A 106 0.91 17.93 -0.95
CA THR A 106 0.25 17.79 -2.25
C THR A 106 0.57 18.96 -3.18
N ASP A 107 0.55 20.19 -2.67
CA ASP A 107 0.90 21.40 -3.43
C ASP A 107 2.34 21.37 -3.93
N ALA A 108 3.27 20.96 -3.07
CA ALA A 108 4.66 20.82 -3.46
C ALA A 108 4.86 19.71 -4.53
N MET A 109 4.20 18.56 -4.35
CA MET A 109 4.22 17.48 -5.33
C MET A 109 3.61 17.90 -6.67
N MET A 110 2.51 18.66 -6.65
CA MET A 110 1.86 19.17 -7.85
C MET A 110 2.79 20.06 -8.67
N ARG A 111 3.55 20.94 -8.02
CA ARG A 111 4.54 21.79 -8.70
C ARG A 111 5.60 20.98 -9.43
N VAL A 112 6.06 19.89 -8.85
CA VAL A 112 7.03 18.99 -9.49
C VAL A 112 6.36 18.19 -10.62
N HIS A 113 5.19 17.64 -10.34
CA HIS A 113 4.45 16.79 -11.27
C HIS A 113 4.12 17.49 -12.58
N GLN A 114 3.66 18.75 -12.52
CA GLN A 114 3.29 19.51 -13.72
C GLN A 114 4.45 19.77 -14.68
N TYR A 115 5.70 19.78 -14.19
CA TYR A 115 6.89 19.94 -15.03
C TYR A 115 7.48 18.61 -15.52
N ILE A 116 7.20 17.50 -14.84
CA ILE A 116 7.71 16.17 -15.21
C ILE A 116 6.74 15.44 -16.12
N MET A 117 5.44 15.45 -15.79
CA MET A 117 4.41 14.64 -16.42
C MET A 117 3.25 15.45 -17.01
N MET A 118 3.06 16.68 -16.58
CA MET A 118 1.89 17.55 -16.83
C MET A 118 0.60 16.97 -16.23
N SER A 119 0.11 15.84 -16.75
CA SER A 119 -1.06 15.13 -16.25
C SER A 119 -1.03 13.65 -16.63
N ALA A 120 -1.77 12.84 -15.88
CA ALA A 120 -2.05 11.47 -16.30
C ALA A 120 -2.91 11.45 -17.58
N PRO A 121 -2.82 10.40 -18.43
CA PRO A 121 -3.62 10.30 -19.64
C PRO A 121 -5.12 10.40 -19.34
N THR A 122 -5.84 11.25 -20.06
CA THR A 122 -7.27 11.51 -19.83
C THR A 122 -8.10 10.23 -19.91
N ALA A 123 -7.83 9.36 -20.88
CA ALA A 123 -8.54 8.09 -21.01
C ALA A 123 -8.36 7.20 -19.77
N ALA A 124 -7.14 7.18 -19.19
CA ALA A 124 -6.88 6.44 -17.96
C ALA A 124 -7.66 7.01 -16.75
N GLN A 125 -7.81 8.34 -16.67
CA GLN A 125 -8.59 8.98 -15.63
C GLN A 125 -10.07 8.60 -15.70
N TYR A 126 -10.68 8.60 -16.90
CA TYR A 126 -12.06 8.15 -17.07
C TYR A 126 -12.24 6.66 -16.78
N ALA A 127 -11.29 5.82 -17.21
CA ALA A 127 -11.32 4.40 -16.90
C ALA A 127 -11.22 4.16 -15.38
N ALA A 128 -10.37 4.90 -14.68
CA ALA A 128 -10.26 4.81 -13.23
C ALA A 128 -11.52 5.29 -12.50
N LEU A 129 -12.17 6.34 -13.02
CA LEU A 129 -13.44 6.82 -12.48
C LEU A 129 -14.53 5.74 -12.60
N GLU A 130 -14.58 5.05 -13.74
CA GLU A 130 -15.51 3.94 -13.95
C GLU A 130 -15.18 2.76 -13.02
N ALA A 131 -13.90 2.39 -12.90
CA ALA A 131 -13.47 1.34 -12.00
C ALA A 131 -13.85 1.61 -10.54
N LEU A 132 -13.71 2.86 -10.07
CA LEU A 132 -14.13 3.25 -8.72
C LEU A 132 -15.63 3.20 -8.51
N ARG A 133 -16.42 3.51 -9.55
CA ARG A 133 -17.88 3.58 -9.44
C ARG A 133 -18.53 2.21 -9.55
N ASN A 134 -18.03 1.37 -10.44
CA ASN A 134 -18.73 0.16 -10.87
C ASN A 134 -17.87 -1.12 -10.83
N GLY A 135 -16.56 -1.03 -10.56
CA GLY A 135 -15.64 -2.16 -10.65
C GLY A 135 -15.53 -3.06 -9.43
N GLU A 136 -16.35 -2.85 -8.38
CA GLU A 136 -16.22 -3.61 -7.13
C GLU A 136 -16.46 -5.12 -7.33
N GLU A 137 -17.48 -5.49 -8.09
CA GLU A 137 -17.80 -6.90 -8.37
C GLU A 137 -16.67 -7.61 -9.13
N ASP A 138 -16.06 -6.91 -10.10
CA ASP A 138 -14.91 -7.42 -10.84
C ASP A 138 -13.69 -7.63 -9.93
N VAL A 139 -13.42 -6.68 -9.01
CA VAL A 139 -12.34 -6.80 -8.01
C VAL A 139 -12.56 -8.04 -7.13
N GLN A 140 -13.77 -8.27 -6.64
CA GLN A 140 -14.10 -9.43 -5.81
C GLN A 140 -13.96 -10.73 -6.61
N GLY A 141 -14.39 -10.76 -7.86
CA GLY A 141 -14.21 -11.90 -8.77
C GLY A 141 -12.72 -12.24 -8.97
N MET A 142 -11.90 -11.25 -9.27
CA MET A 142 -10.45 -11.41 -9.43
C MET A 142 -9.78 -11.85 -8.12
N LEU A 143 -10.16 -11.29 -6.99
CA LEU A 143 -9.63 -11.65 -5.68
C LEU A 143 -9.90 -13.14 -5.36
N GLY A 144 -11.10 -13.63 -5.66
CA GLY A 144 -11.45 -15.04 -5.51
C GLY A 144 -10.55 -15.96 -6.33
N GLU A 145 -10.30 -15.62 -7.60
CA GLU A 145 -9.42 -16.39 -8.47
C GLU A 145 -7.94 -16.31 -8.03
N TYR A 146 -7.45 -15.14 -7.62
CA TYR A 146 -6.11 -15.02 -7.07
C TYR A 146 -5.93 -15.85 -5.79
N ASN A 147 -6.92 -15.86 -4.90
CA ASN A 147 -6.87 -16.69 -3.70
C ASN A 147 -6.85 -18.20 -4.05
N ARG A 148 -7.63 -18.63 -5.02
CA ARG A 148 -7.61 -20.03 -5.51
C ARG A 148 -6.20 -20.40 -6.02
N ARG A 149 -5.58 -19.54 -6.82
CA ARG A 149 -4.21 -19.76 -7.32
C ARG A 149 -3.19 -19.73 -6.19
N ARG A 150 -3.32 -18.80 -5.25
CA ARG A 150 -2.48 -18.71 -4.05
C ARG A 150 -2.48 -20.03 -3.29
N GLN A 151 -3.65 -20.57 -2.99
CA GLN A 151 -3.79 -21.84 -2.28
C GLN A 151 -3.18 -23.01 -3.05
N LEU A 152 -3.36 -23.05 -4.38
CA LEU A 152 -2.74 -24.07 -5.21
C LEU A 152 -1.22 -24.02 -5.13
N VAL A 153 -0.62 -22.84 -5.24
CA VAL A 153 0.84 -22.65 -5.18
C VAL A 153 1.37 -23.05 -3.80
N ILE A 154 0.73 -22.59 -2.72
CA ILE A 154 1.10 -22.93 -1.34
C ILE A 154 1.10 -24.45 -1.17
N LYS A 155 -0.01 -25.10 -1.52
CA LYS A 155 -0.13 -26.56 -1.43
C LYS A 155 0.98 -27.27 -2.23
N SER A 156 1.19 -26.86 -3.48
CA SER A 156 2.19 -27.48 -4.35
C SER A 156 3.62 -27.35 -3.80
N CYS A 157 3.96 -26.16 -3.26
CA CYS A 157 5.27 -25.96 -2.62
C CYS A 157 5.46 -26.86 -1.39
N LEU A 158 4.44 -26.97 -0.54
CA LEU A 158 4.49 -27.84 0.64
C LEU A 158 4.58 -29.31 0.25
N ASP A 159 3.84 -29.76 -0.76
CA ASP A 159 3.91 -31.14 -1.29
C ASP A 159 5.30 -31.47 -1.85
N MET A 160 6.04 -30.47 -2.35
CA MET A 160 7.44 -30.61 -2.80
C MET A 160 8.47 -30.49 -1.65
N GLY A 161 8.05 -30.29 -0.41
CA GLY A 161 8.93 -30.10 0.74
C GLY A 161 9.61 -28.72 0.79
N LEU A 162 9.11 -27.72 0.05
CA LEU A 162 9.64 -26.37 0.06
C LEU A 162 9.02 -25.56 1.22
N GLY A 163 9.88 -24.90 2.00
CA GLY A 163 9.43 -23.90 2.98
C GLY A 163 8.99 -22.60 2.28
N LEU A 164 7.86 -22.04 2.70
CA LEU A 164 7.40 -20.74 2.22
C LEU A 164 6.78 -19.92 3.35
N ASN A 165 6.79 -18.60 3.17
CA ASN A 165 5.92 -17.74 3.96
C ASN A 165 4.54 -17.69 3.28
N GLU A 166 3.50 -17.96 4.05
CA GLU A 166 2.15 -17.83 3.53
C GLU A 166 1.81 -16.34 3.33
N PRO A 167 1.49 -15.90 2.10
CA PRO A 167 1.05 -14.54 1.85
C PRO A 167 -0.41 -14.34 2.32
N HIS A 168 -0.68 -13.17 2.87
CA HIS A 168 -2.00 -12.81 3.38
C HIS A 168 -2.65 -11.70 2.57
#